data_1bc011a18ad8536fa923b60aac5a7fc1
#
_entry.id   1bc011a18ad8536fa923b60aac5a7fc1
#
_cell.length_a   1.000
_cell.length_b   1.000
_cell.length_c   1.000
_cell.angle_alpha   90.00
_cell.angle_beta   90.00
_cell.angle_gamma   90.00
#
_symmetry.space_group_name_H-M   'P 1'
#
loop_
_entity.id
_entity.type
_entity.pdbx_description
1 polymer ?
#
loop_
_entity_poly.entity_id
_entity_poly.type
_entity_poly.pdbx_seq_one_letter_code
_entity_poly.pdbx_strand_id
1 'polypeptide(L)'
;MKIIFKNDGLVCILTASNEALETMPLEEIAAQAIPKDVKYFIVDSTTFPDAPTEAWELSDSGVITVNQEKLAQIKIGNYPMLTGHQFHMTLVMNSLEDSIQAAINAIEDPMQRAIVNIEFNKANGYRRMGTSVLFMQKELGMSDDELNKLWEQALAIPD
;
A
#
# COMPACT_ATOMS: atom_id res chain seq x y z
N MET A 1 -20.94 -0.05 19.77
CA MET A 1 -21.57 -0.48 18.50
C MET A 1 -21.30 0.56 17.41
N LYS A 2 -21.07 0.14 16.18
CA LYS A 2 -20.84 0.98 14.98
C LYS A 2 -21.72 0.47 13.85
N ILE A 3 -22.06 1.36 12.92
CA ILE A 3 -22.77 0.99 11.69
C ILE A 3 -21.74 0.85 10.59
N ILE A 4 -21.79 -0.26 9.86
CA ILE A 4 -20.91 -0.51 8.70
C ILE A 4 -21.74 -0.80 7.46
N PHE A 5 -21.24 -0.35 6.32
CA PHE A 5 -21.88 -0.55 5.01
C PHE A 5 -20.84 -0.48 3.88
N LYS A 6 -21.22 -0.91 2.69
CA LYS A 6 -20.38 -0.72 1.48
C LYS A 6 -20.80 0.54 0.74
N ASN A 7 -19.81 1.35 0.34
CA ASN A 7 -19.97 2.43 -0.60
C ASN A 7 -18.83 2.40 -1.62
N ASP A 8 -19.15 2.36 -2.89
CA ASP A 8 -18.18 2.29 -4.00
C ASP A 8 -17.10 1.19 -3.81
N GLY A 9 -17.51 0.03 -3.28
CA GLY A 9 -16.61 -1.10 -3.04
C GLY A 9 -15.76 -1.01 -1.77
N LEU A 10 -15.84 0.09 -1.04
CA LEU A 10 -15.14 0.29 0.23
C LEU A 10 -16.05 0.02 1.43
N VAL A 11 -15.47 -0.43 2.53
CA VAL A 11 -16.17 -0.57 3.80
C VAL A 11 -16.14 0.76 4.53
N CYS A 12 -17.32 1.32 4.75
CA CYS A 12 -17.53 2.57 5.46
C CYS A 12 -18.00 2.32 6.88
N ILE A 13 -17.54 3.15 7.82
CA ILE A 13 -17.94 3.13 9.23
C ILE A 13 -18.67 4.42 9.55
N LEU A 14 -19.93 4.32 9.96
CA LEU A 14 -20.69 5.44 10.49
C LEU A 14 -20.65 5.36 12.02
N THR A 15 -20.17 6.44 12.61
CA THR A 15 -20.14 6.62 14.07
C THR A 15 -21.19 7.65 14.48
N ALA A 16 -22.18 7.22 15.25
CA ALA A 16 -23.13 8.13 15.83
C ALA A 16 -22.50 8.99 16.95
N SER A 17 -22.87 10.25 17.04
CA SER A 17 -22.49 11.09 18.18
C SER A 17 -23.28 10.66 19.44
N ASN A 18 -22.74 11.00 20.62
CA ASN A 18 -23.43 10.72 21.87
C ASN A 18 -24.79 11.40 21.93
N GLU A 19 -24.90 12.64 21.45
CA GLU A 19 -26.15 13.39 21.35
C GLU A 19 -27.20 12.69 20.47
N ALA A 20 -26.78 12.12 19.34
CA ALA A 20 -27.68 11.35 18.49
C ALA A 20 -28.16 10.07 19.18
N LEU A 21 -27.28 9.38 19.91
CA LEU A 21 -27.62 8.15 20.66
C LEU A 21 -28.57 8.39 21.84
N GLU A 22 -28.58 9.59 22.42
CA GLU A 22 -29.55 9.99 23.45
C GLU A 22 -30.96 10.22 22.89
N THR A 23 -31.07 10.52 21.60
CA THR A 23 -32.34 10.91 20.98
C THR A 23 -32.97 9.84 20.11
N MET A 24 -32.15 8.94 19.51
CA MET A 24 -32.66 7.90 18.61
C MET A 24 -31.76 6.64 18.60
N PRO A 25 -32.32 5.44 18.29
CA PRO A 25 -31.55 4.21 18.17
C PRO A 25 -30.67 4.19 16.91
N LEU A 26 -29.65 3.33 16.92
CA LEU A 26 -28.69 3.22 15.80
C LEU A 26 -29.33 2.86 14.46
N GLU A 27 -30.39 2.07 14.48
CA GLU A 27 -31.16 1.67 13.30
C GLU A 27 -31.80 2.88 12.62
N GLU A 28 -32.31 3.81 13.41
CA GLU A 28 -32.93 5.04 12.89
C GLU A 28 -31.89 6.01 12.35
N ILE A 29 -30.75 6.13 13.04
CA ILE A 29 -29.59 6.90 12.56
C ILE A 29 -29.10 6.33 11.22
N ALA A 30 -28.98 5.00 11.10
CA ALA A 30 -28.57 4.35 9.87
C ALA A 30 -29.58 4.63 8.74
N ALA A 31 -30.89 4.52 9.01
CA ALA A 31 -31.94 4.75 8.02
C ALA A 31 -31.98 6.19 7.51
N GLN A 32 -31.54 7.16 8.31
CA GLN A 32 -31.45 8.57 7.90
C GLN A 32 -30.16 8.89 7.13
N ALA A 33 -29.05 8.25 7.50
CA ALA A 33 -27.73 8.60 6.99
C ALA A 33 -27.28 7.77 5.78
N ILE A 34 -27.84 6.56 5.58
CA ILE A 34 -27.45 5.62 4.54
C ILE A 34 -28.56 5.55 3.48
N PRO A 35 -28.21 5.56 2.16
CA PRO A 35 -29.20 5.39 1.10
C PRO A 35 -30.02 4.09 1.28
N LYS A 36 -31.31 4.13 0.93
CA LYS A 36 -32.25 3.03 1.18
C LYS A 36 -31.93 1.72 0.48
N ASP A 37 -31.16 1.78 -0.59
CA ASP A 37 -30.69 0.65 -1.39
C ASP A 37 -29.36 0.07 -0.90
N VAL A 38 -28.73 0.70 0.09
CA VAL A 38 -27.47 0.26 0.66
C VAL A 38 -27.71 -0.56 1.93
N LYS A 39 -27.25 -1.81 1.91
CA LYS A 39 -27.31 -2.70 3.06
C LYS A 39 -26.29 -2.28 4.12
N TYR A 40 -26.74 -2.18 5.36
CA TYR A 40 -25.87 -1.87 6.50
C TYR A 40 -25.97 -2.94 7.60
N PHE A 41 -25.01 -2.93 8.51
CA PHE A 41 -24.97 -3.80 9.68
C PHE A 41 -24.55 -3.00 10.92
N ILE A 42 -25.11 -3.37 12.06
CA ILE A 42 -24.71 -2.82 13.36
C ILE A 42 -23.82 -3.86 14.04
N VAL A 43 -22.56 -3.52 14.26
CA VAL A 43 -21.53 -4.44 14.77
C VAL A 43 -20.81 -3.85 15.99
N ASP A 44 -20.21 -4.73 16.78
CA ASP A 44 -19.32 -4.30 17.84
C ASP A 44 -17.96 -3.90 17.24
N SER A 45 -17.49 -2.69 17.55
CA SER A 45 -16.18 -2.20 17.09
C SER A 45 -14.98 -3.00 17.63
N THR A 46 -15.18 -3.79 18.69
CA THR A 46 -14.13 -4.70 19.19
C THR A 46 -13.84 -5.86 18.25
N THR A 47 -14.74 -6.14 17.30
CA THR A 47 -14.56 -7.17 16.28
C THR A 47 -13.85 -6.68 15.02
N PHE A 48 -13.49 -5.40 14.95
CA PHE A 48 -12.82 -4.85 13.79
C PHE A 48 -11.40 -5.40 13.64
N PRO A 49 -10.99 -5.77 12.42
CA PRO A 49 -9.62 -6.21 12.17
C PRO A 49 -8.61 -5.08 12.46
N ASP A 50 -7.44 -5.45 12.98
CA ASP A 50 -6.29 -4.54 13.10
C ASP A 50 -5.58 -4.40 11.75
N ALA A 51 -6.24 -3.70 10.82
CA ALA A 51 -5.76 -3.43 9.47
C ALA A 51 -6.42 -2.15 8.94
N PRO A 52 -5.80 -1.45 7.96
CA PRO A 52 -6.41 -0.32 7.29
C PRO A 52 -7.78 -0.70 6.68
N THR A 53 -8.75 0.20 6.80
CA THR A 53 -10.13 -0.02 6.30
C THR A 53 -10.19 -0.24 4.79
N GLU A 54 -9.23 0.28 4.06
CA GLU A 54 -9.06 0.08 2.62
C GLU A 54 -8.79 -1.38 2.24
N ALA A 55 -8.21 -2.15 3.19
CA ALA A 55 -7.99 -3.59 3.02
C ALA A 55 -9.19 -4.43 3.49
N TRP A 56 -10.23 -3.82 4.05
CA TRP A 56 -11.37 -4.57 4.56
C TRP A 56 -12.32 -5.00 3.44
N GLU A 57 -12.94 -6.14 3.65
CA GLU A 57 -14.05 -6.66 2.85
C GLU A 57 -15.22 -6.98 3.75
N LEU A 58 -16.42 -6.54 3.36
CA LEU A 58 -17.67 -6.78 4.06
C LEU A 58 -18.47 -7.83 3.30
N SER A 59 -18.78 -8.93 3.97
CA SER A 59 -19.66 -9.98 3.42
C SER A 59 -21.13 -9.55 3.44
N ASP A 60 -21.97 -10.29 2.73
CA ASP A 60 -23.43 -10.08 2.75
C ASP A 60 -24.08 -10.45 4.10
N SER A 61 -23.34 -11.12 4.97
CA SER A 61 -23.75 -11.46 6.35
C SER A 61 -23.28 -10.45 7.40
N GLY A 62 -22.53 -9.39 7.01
CA GLY A 62 -22.05 -8.36 7.92
C GLY A 62 -20.70 -8.71 8.58
N VAL A 63 -20.01 -9.75 8.11
CA VAL A 63 -18.67 -10.12 8.61
C VAL A 63 -17.61 -9.32 7.87
N ILE A 64 -16.68 -8.70 8.60
CA ILE A 64 -15.52 -8.02 8.05
C ILE A 64 -14.35 -8.99 8.00
N THR A 65 -13.68 -9.07 6.85
CA THR A 65 -12.43 -9.80 6.65
C THR A 65 -11.37 -8.87 6.07
N VAL A 66 -10.10 -9.25 6.17
CA VAL A 66 -8.98 -8.49 5.58
C VAL A 66 -8.57 -9.15 4.28
N ASN A 67 -8.64 -8.39 3.18
CA ASN A 67 -8.07 -8.80 1.91
C ASN A 67 -6.55 -8.67 1.98
N GLN A 68 -5.86 -9.80 1.94
CA GLN A 68 -4.40 -9.85 2.11
C GLN A 68 -3.65 -9.21 0.93
N GLU A 69 -4.19 -9.27 -0.28
CA GLU A 69 -3.59 -8.64 -1.46
C GLU A 69 -3.66 -7.11 -1.35
N LYS A 70 -4.83 -6.56 -1.00
CA LYS A 70 -4.98 -5.12 -0.75
C LYS A 70 -4.06 -4.65 0.39
N LEU A 71 -4.00 -5.42 1.49
CA LEU A 71 -3.13 -5.10 2.61
C LEU A 71 -1.65 -5.07 2.20
N ALA A 72 -1.21 -6.02 1.39
CA ALA A 72 0.15 -6.04 0.84
C ALA A 72 0.43 -4.81 -0.04
N GLN A 73 -0.50 -4.43 -0.92
CA GLN A 73 -0.37 -3.24 -1.76
C GLN A 73 -0.30 -1.94 -0.94
N ILE A 74 -1.11 -1.81 0.10
CA ILE A 74 -1.07 -0.67 1.03
C ILE A 74 0.29 -0.59 1.73
N LYS A 75 0.82 -1.72 2.21
CA LYS A 75 2.16 -1.78 2.83
C LYS A 75 3.25 -1.35 1.86
N ILE A 76 3.21 -1.85 0.61
CA ILE A 76 4.15 -1.47 -0.45
C ILE A 76 4.10 0.05 -0.71
N GLY A 77 2.91 0.63 -0.80
CA GLY A 77 2.73 2.07 -1.03
C GLY A 77 3.23 2.95 0.12
N ASN A 78 3.26 2.41 1.33
CA ASN A 78 3.65 3.12 2.56
C ASN A 78 5.12 2.95 2.95
N TYR A 79 5.93 2.23 2.18
CA TYR A 79 7.35 2.14 2.48
C TYR A 79 8.02 3.52 2.46
N PRO A 80 8.86 3.85 3.47
CA PRO A 80 9.66 5.06 3.46
C PRO A 80 10.55 5.15 2.21
N MET A 81 10.80 6.35 1.75
CA MET A 81 11.75 6.60 0.66
C MET A 81 13.17 6.28 1.14
N LEU A 82 13.94 5.59 0.32
CA LEU A 82 15.36 5.36 0.55
C LEU A 82 16.18 6.55 0.06
N THR A 83 17.27 6.87 0.76
CA THR A 83 18.31 7.75 0.24
C THR A 83 19.10 7.06 -0.87
N GLY A 84 19.83 7.85 -1.67
CA GLY A 84 20.75 7.30 -2.67
C GLY A 84 21.79 6.37 -2.04
N HIS A 85 22.31 6.74 -0.87
CA HIS A 85 23.25 5.93 -0.12
C HIS A 85 22.66 4.56 0.26
N GLN A 86 21.51 4.56 0.92
CA GLN A 86 20.83 3.32 1.34
C GLN A 86 20.54 2.39 0.15
N PHE A 87 20.04 2.95 -0.94
CA PHE A 87 19.67 2.18 -2.13
C PHE A 87 20.89 1.52 -2.76
N HIS A 88 21.92 2.31 -3.13
CA HIS A 88 23.11 1.77 -3.79
C HIS A 88 23.94 0.86 -2.89
N MET A 89 24.08 1.18 -1.59
CA MET A 89 24.78 0.28 -0.65
C MET A 89 24.08 -1.08 -0.56
N THR A 90 22.76 -1.12 -0.56
CA THR A 90 22.01 -2.39 -0.54
C THR A 90 22.25 -3.19 -1.81
N LEU A 91 22.28 -2.55 -2.98
CA LEU A 91 22.57 -3.23 -4.24
C LEU A 91 23.99 -3.80 -4.28
N VAL A 92 24.97 -3.04 -3.80
CA VAL A 92 26.37 -3.51 -3.69
C VAL A 92 26.48 -4.69 -2.74
N MET A 93 25.88 -4.61 -1.53
CA MET A 93 25.90 -5.69 -0.54
C MET A 93 25.26 -6.99 -1.03
N ASN A 94 24.29 -6.89 -1.95
CA ASN A 94 23.63 -8.06 -2.56
C ASN A 94 24.22 -8.42 -3.95
N SER A 95 25.30 -7.79 -4.38
CA SER A 95 25.98 -8.01 -5.69
C SER A 95 25.05 -7.78 -6.89
N LEU A 96 24.14 -6.82 -6.79
CA LEU A 96 23.13 -6.50 -7.81
C LEU A 96 23.49 -5.29 -8.66
N GLU A 97 24.40 -4.43 -8.20
CA GLU A 97 24.76 -3.15 -8.84
C GLU A 97 25.25 -3.36 -10.29
N ASP A 98 26.18 -4.29 -10.50
CA ASP A 98 26.71 -4.57 -11.83
C ASP A 98 25.66 -5.13 -12.79
N SER A 99 24.76 -5.97 -12.29
CA SER A 99 23.68 -6.56 -13.09
C SER A 99 22.69 -5.50 -13.56
N ILE A 100 22.33 -4.54 -12.69
CA ILE A 100 21.47 -3.42 -13.07
C ILE A 100 22.17 -2.49 -14.06
N GLN A 101 23.43 -2.16 -13.84
CA GLN A 101 24.18 -1.31 -14.75
C GLN A 101 24.33 -1.97 -16.13
N ALA A 102 24.52 -3.29 -16.18
CA ALA A 102 24.52 -4.04 -17.45
C ALA A 102 23.14 -3.98 -18.13
N ALA A 103 22.04 -4.12 -17.41
CA ALA A 103 20.68 -3.99 -17.94
C ALA A 103 20.42 -2.58 -18.49
N ILE A 104 20.83 -1.53 -17.79
CA ILE A 104 20.74 -0.15 -18.27
C ILE A 104 21.53 0.04 -19.58
N ASN A 105 22.74 -0.49 -19.63
CA ASN A 105 23.59 -0.39 -20.81
C ASN A 105 23.05 -1.16 -22.02
N ALA A 106 22.24 -2.19 -21.79
CA ALA A 106 21.59 -2.98 -22.83
C ALA A 106 20.34 -2.31 -23.47
N ILE A 107 19.86 -1.19 -22.91
CA ILE A 107 18.75 -0.43 -23.50
C ILE A 107 19.19 0.08 -24.87
N GLU A 108 18.50 -0.33 -25.93
CA GLU A 108 18.87 0.00 -27.33
C GLU A 108 18.72 1.50 -27.63
N ASP A 109 17.60 2.12 -27.20
CA ASP A 109 17.37 3.57 -27.42
C ASP A 109 18.35 4.40 -26.56
N PRO A 110 19.24 5.20 -27.21
CA PRO A 110 20.23 6.00 -26.47
C PRO A 110 19.62 7.04 -25.54
N MET A 111 18.46 7.63 -25.92
CA MET A 111 17.79 8.63 -25.09
C MET A 111 17.15 7.97 -23.87
N GLN A 112 16.44 6.88 -24.07
CA GLN A 112 15.84 6.11 -22.97
C GLN A 112 16.92 5.59 -22.02
N ARG A 113 18.02 5.05 -22.56
CA ARG A 113 19.16 4.62 -21.75
C ARG A 113 19.74 5.75 -20.91
N ALA A 114 19.92 6.94 -21.48
CA ALA A 114 20.42 8.10 -20.76
C ALA A 114 19.47 8.53 -19.63
N ILE A 115 18.17 8.55 -19.87
CA ILE A 115 17.16 8.88 -18.86
C ILE A 115 17.20 7.89 -17.71
N VAL A 116 17.12 6.59 -18.01
CA VAL A 116 17.15 5.53 -16.97
C VAL A 116 18.44 5.58 -16.18
N ASN A 117 19.59 5.79 -16.85
CA ASN A 117 20.89 5.91 -16.17
C ASN A 117 20.95 7.12 -15.22
N ILE A 118 20.36 8.26 -15.61
CA ILE A 118 20.27 9.44 -14.74
C ILE A 118 19.36 9.16 -13.54
N GLU A 119 18.17 8.62 -13.79
CA GLU A 119 17.21 8.29 -12.72
C GLU A 119 17.78 7.26 -11.74
N PHE A 120 18.54 6.28 -12.24
CA PHE A 120 19.19 5.26 -11.41
C PHE A 120 20.39 5.79 -10.63
N ASN A 121 21.27 6.59 -11.23
CA ASN A 121 22.53 6.99 -10.62
C ASN A 121 22.54 8.37 -9.96
N LYS A 122 21.57 9.23 -10.27
CA LYS A 122 21.56 10.64 -9.82
C LYS A 122 20.34 11.04 -9.02
N ALA A 123 19.42 10.10 -8.74
CA ALA A 123 18.27 10.39 -7.90
C ALA A 123 18.70 10.67 -6.45
N ASN A 124 18.10 11.68 -5.84
CA ASN A 124 18.33 12.00 -4.42
C ASN A 124 17.62 11.03 -3.49
N GLY A 125 16.71 10.24 -4.00
CA GLY A 125 15.97 9.24 -3.24
C GLY A 125 15.11 8.34 -4.13
N TYR A 126 14.80 7.18 -3.59
CA TYR A 126 14.09 6.11 -4.28
C TYR A 126 12.80 5.77 -3.55
N ARG A 127 11.71 5.72 -4.30
CA ARG A 127 10.41 5.25 -3.80
C ARG A 127 10.20 3.80 -4.20
N ARG A 128 9.61 3.00 -3.32
CA ARG A 128 9.35 1.56 -3.56
C ARG A 128 8.59 1.31 -4.88
N MET A 129 7.67 2.20 -5.23
CA MET A 129 6.91 2.17 -6.49
C MET A 129 7.44 3.16 -7.54
N GLY A 130 8.68 3.61 -7.40
CA GLY A 130 9.32 4.53 -8.36
C GLY A 130 9.76 3.82 -9.63
N THR A 131 9.81 4.56 -10.75
CA THR A 131 10.13 4.02 -12.08
C THR A 131 11.45 3.25 -12.12
N SER A 132 12.51 3.80 -11.50
CA SER A 132 13.84 3.16 -11.44
C SER A 132 13.81 1.85 -10.66
N VAL A 133 13.04 1.79 -9.56
CA VAL A 133 12.91 0.60 -8.71
C VAL A 133 12.11 -0.48 -9.42
N LEU A 134 11.01 -0.13 -10.09
CA LEU A 134 10.21 -1.06 -10.88
C LEU A 134 10.98 -1.58 -12.11
N PHE A 135 11.79 -0.73 -12.75
CA PHE A 135 12.71 -1.15 -13.81
C PHE A 135 13.68 -2.21 -13.27
N MET A 136 14.38 -1.91 -12.16
CA MET A 136 15.30 -2.85 -11.50
C MET A 136 14.60 -4.17 -11.15
N GLN A 137 13.44 -4.12 -10.54
CA GLN A 137 12.65 -5.30 -10.17
C GLN A 137 12.38 -6.21 -11.37
N LYS A 138 11.95 -5.59 -12.48
CA LYS A 138 11.66 -6.29 -13.73
C LYS A 138 12.91 -6.94 -14.35
N GLU A 139 14.00 -6.18 -14.45
CA GLU A 139 15.24 -6.64 -15.09
C GLU A 139 15.92 -7.76 -14.28
N LEU A 140 15.80 -7.73 -12.96
CA LEU A 140 16.31 -8.80 -12.10
C LEU A 140 15.33 -9.96 -11.90
N GLY A 141 14.12 -9.87 -12.43
CA GLY A 141 13.08 -10.89 -12.26
C GLY A 141 12.65 -11.11 -10.81
N MET A 142 12.71 -10.05 -9.98
CA MET A 142 12.42 -10.12 -8.56
C MET A 142 10.91 -10.09 -8.29
N SER A 143 10.46 -10.92 -7.36
CA SER A 143 9.12 -10.81 -6.78
C SER A 143 9.00 -9.59 -5.86
N ASP A 144 7.76 -9.19 -5.54
CA ASP A 144 7.52 -8.12 -4.56
C ASP A 144 8.09 -8.45 -3.18
N ASP A 145 8.02 -9.70 -2.75
CA ASP A 145 8.57 -10.14 -1.46
C ASP A 145 10.10 -10.01 -1.40
N GLU A 146 10.81 -10.37 -2.48
CA GLU A 146 12.26 -10.21 -2.56
C GLU A 146 12.66 -8.74 -2.54
N LEU A 147 11.96 -7.91 -3.31
CA LEU A 147 12.21 -6.47 -3.33
C LEU A 147 11.86 -5.81 -1.98
N ASN A 148 10.79 -6.26 -1.30
CA ASN A 148 10.45 -5.76 0.03
C ASN A 148 11.54 -6.09 1.06
N LYS A 149 12.11 -7.30 1.02
CA LYS A 149 13.26 -7.67 1.87
C LYS A 149 14.47 -6.79 1.62
N LEU A 150 14.80 -6.51 0.35
CA LEU A 150 15.88 -5.58 0.02
C LEU A 150 15.58 -4.17 0.54
N TRP A 151 14.32 -3.73 0.45
CA TRP A 151 13.91 -2.42 0.96
C TRP A 151 14.10 -2.30 2.47
N GLU A 152 13.70 -3.33 3.22
CA GLU A 152 13.88 -3.41 4.67
C GLU A 152 15.36 -3.43 5.07
N GLN A 153 16.21 -4.16 4.33
CA GLN A 153 17.66 -4.12 4.50
C GLN A 153 18.23 -2.72 4.29
N ALA A 154 17.77 -2.03 3.24
CA ALA A 154 18.20 -0.68 2.93
C ALA A 154 17.82 0.32 4.03
N LEU A 155 16.62 0.23 4.57
CA LEU A 155 16.16 1.09 5.67
C LEU A 155 16.94 0.89 6.96
N ALA A 156 17.60 -0.26 7.14
CA ALA A 156 18.48 -0.53 8.29
C ALA A 156 19.89 0.08 8.14
N ILE A 157 20.26 0.57 6.94
CA ILE A 157 21.51 1.26 6.69
C ILE A 157 21.39 2.71 7.18
N PRO A 158 22.31 3.18 8.06
CA PRO A 158 22.33 4.58 8.47
C PRO A 158 22.58 5.52 7.27
N ASP A 159 22.00 6.71 7.34
CA ASP A 159 22.27 7.79 6.38
C ASP A 159 23.65 8.39 6.55
#